data_9921f47a696626b3ee071ec4c8331b01
#
_entry.id   9921f47a696626b3ee071ec4c8331b01
#
_cell.length_a   1.000
_cell.length_b   1.000
_cell.length_c   1.000
_cell.angle_alpha   90.00
_cell.angle_beta   90.00
_cell.angle_gamma   90.00
#
_symmetry.space_group_name_H-M   'P 1'
#
loop_
_entity.id
_entity.type
_entity.pdbx_description
1 polymer ?
#
loop_
_entity_poly.entity_id
_entity_poly.type
_entity_poly.pdbx_seq_one_letter_code
_entity_poly.pdbx_strand_id
1 'polypeptide(L)'
;IDTFDLRYKNYEKRPDPSSQAVMFCLMDVSGSMDQSTKDMAKRFYILLYLFLSRTYKNVEVVYIRHHTQAKEVDEHEFFYSQETGGTIVSSALKLMDEVVKERYNPAQWNIYAAQASDGDNWADDSPLCHEILAKKLLPVVRYYSYIEITRRAHQTLWREYEHLQSTFDNFAMQHIRDQDDIYPVFRELFHKQNATAKD
;
A
#
# COMPACT_ATOMS: atom_id res chain seq x y z
N ILE A 1 -20.04 50.85 -34.35
CA ILE A 1 -18.84 50.01 -34.59
C ILE A 1 -18.78 49.07 -33.42
N ASP A 2 -19.22 47.85 -33.67
CA ASP A 2 -19.38 46.82 -32.65
C ASP A 2 -18.04 46.20 -32.25
N THR A 3 -17.77 46.29 -30.98
CA THR A 3 -16.69 45.53 -30.34
C THR A 3 -17.10 44.07 -30.27
N PHE A 4 -16.45 43.24 -31.03
CA PHE A 4 -16.56 41.77 -30.91
C PHE A 4 -16.04 41.34 -29.53
N ASP A 5 -16.97 41.02 -28.66
CA ASP A 5 -16.68 40.39 -27.36
C ASP A 5 -16.36 38.89 -27.61
N LEU A 6 -15.12 38.62 -27.93
CA LEU A 6 -14.57 37.26 -28.04
C LEU A 6 -14.40 36.68 -26.63
N ARG A 7 -15.46 36.13 -26.09
CA ARG A 7 -15.39 35.29 -24.90
C ARG A 7 -14.73 33.97 -25.26
N TYR A 8 -13.44 33.91 -25.14
CA TYR A 8 -12.74 32.66 -25.11
C TYR A 8 -13.20 31.88 -23.87
N LYS A 9 -14.01 30.83 -24.09
CA LYS A 9 -14.20 29.80 -23.08
C LYS A 9 -12.84 29.11 -22.88
N ASN A 10 -12.15 29.52 -21.86
CA ASN A 10 -10.95 28.82 -21.43
C ASN A 10 -11.40 27.49 -20.84
N TYR A 11 -11.35 26.42 -21.63
CA TYR A 11 -11.52 25.08 -21.14
C TYR A 11 -10.20 24.69 -20.47
N GLU A 12 -10.05 24.98 -19.19
CA GLU A 12 -9.13 24.24 -18.35
C GLU A 12 -9.63 22.80 -18.33
N LYS A 13 -8.95 21.91 -19.05
CA LYS A 13 -9.07 20.47 -18.83
C LYS A 13 -8.53 20.20 -17.43
N ARG A 14 -9.39 20.29 -16.41
CA ARG A 14 -9.12 19.63 -15.15
C ARG A 14 -9.10 18.14 -15.48
N PRO A 15 -8.02 17.40 -15.19
CA PRO A 15 -8.05 15.95 -15.32
C PRO A 15 -9.25 15.47 -14.49
N ASP A 16 -10.21 14.79 -15.12
CA ASP A 16 -11.23 14.07 -14.36
C ASP A 16 -10.50 13.16 -13.38
N PRO A 17 -10.88 13.17 -12.08
CA PRO A 17 -10.27 12.24 -11.13
C PRO A 17 -10.42 10.84 -11.73
N SER A 18 -9.31 10.14 -11.92
CA SER A 18 -9.34 8.81 -12.50
C SER A 18 -10.34 7.94 -11.74
N SER A 19 -11.31 7.37 -12.45
CA SER A 19 -12.30 6.46 -11.86
C SER A 19 -11.73 5.07 -11.58
N GLN A 20 -10.44 4.88 -11.79
CA GLN A 20 -9.72 3.61 -11.66
C GLN A 20 -8.74 3.67 -10.51
N ALA A 21 -8.68 2.59 -9.75
CA ALA A 21 -7.67 2.39 -8.72
C ALA A 21 -7.00 1.02 -8.87
N VAL A 22 -5.75 0.94 -8.46
CA VAL A 22 -5.06 -0.33 -8.25
C VAL A 22 -4.65 -0.44 -6.79
N MET A 23 -4.89 -1.61 -6.22
CA MET A 23 -4.52 -1.96 -4.86
C MET A 23 -3.39 -2.99 -4.88
N PHE A 24 -2.21 -2.59 -4.45
CA PHE A 24 -1.09 -3.50 -4.23
C PHE A 24 -1.19 -4.11 -2.83
N CYS A 25 -1.23 -5.43 -2.77
CA CYS A 25 -1.16 -6.20 -1.53
C CYS A 25 0.24 -6.82 -1.45
N LEU A 26 1.06 -6.39 -0.49
CA LEU A 26 2.38 -6.95 -0.25
C LEU A 26 2.35 -7.76 1.05
N MET A 27 2.70 -9.03 1.02
CA MET A 27 2.69 -9.87 2.21
C MET A 27 3.96 -10.70 2.34
N ASP A 28 4.51 -10.67 3.53
CA ASP A 28 5.52 -11.61 3.97
C ASP A 28 4.91 -13.01 4.08
N VAL A 29 5.56 -13.99 3.46
CA VAL A 29 5.18 -15.42 3.53
C VAL A 29 6.29 -16.27 4.12
N SER A 30 7.26 -15.66 4.81
CA SER A 30 8.33 -16.33 5.53
C SER A 30 7.79 -17.28 6.61
N GLY A 31 8.64 -18.15 7.14
CA GLY A 31 8.21 -19.18 8.07
C GLY A 31 7.63 -18.67 9.40
N SER A 32 7.90 -17.43 9.78
CA SER A 32 7.34 -16.78 10.97
C SER A 32 5.90 -16.28 10.77
N MET A 33 5.47 -16.08 9.53
CA MET A 33 4.10 -15.71 9.16
C MET A 33 3.19 -16.96 9.15
N ASP A 34 2.63 -17.29 10.30
CA ASP A 34 1.69 -18.40 10.41
C ASP A 34 0.34 -18.12 9.73
N GLN A 35 -0.51 -19.16 9.63
CA GLN A 35 -1.81 -19.01 8.94
C GLN A 35 -2.72 -18.03 9.67
N SER A 36 -2.68 -17.96 11.00
CA SER A 36 -3.48 -17.00 11.78
C SER A 36 -3.09 -15.54 11.45
N THR A 37 -1.81 -15.27 11.33
CA THR A 37 -1.28 -13.95 10.94
C THR A 37 -1.70 -13.58 9.52
N LYS A 38 -1.61 -14.52 8.58
CA LYS A 38 -2.08 -14.32 7.19
C LYS A 38 -3.58 -14.10 7.11
N ASP A 39 -4.38 -14.78 7.94
CA ASP A 39 -5.83 -14.59 7.99
C ASP A 39 -6.21 -13.20 8.52
N MET A 40 -5.44 -12.64 9.45
CA MET A 40 -5.60 -11.25 9.89
C MET A 40 -5.25 -10.25 8.77
N ALA A 41 -4.13 -10.47 8.06
CA ALA A 41 -3.77 -9.69 6.90
C ALA A 41 -4.86 -9.75 5.80
N LYS A 42 -5.39 -10.94 5.52
CA LYS A 42 -6.47 -11.14 4.54
C LYS A 42 -7.70 -10.31 4.87
N ARG A 43 -8.13 -10.31 6.12
CA ARG A 43 -9.29 -9.49 6.56
C ARG A 43 -9.03 -8.00 6.36
N PHE A 44 -7.82 -7.53 6.65
CA PHE A 44 -7.44 -6.14 6.40
C PHE A 44 -7.49 -5.80 4.91
N TYR A 45 -6.93 -6.63 4.04
CA TYR A 45 -6.97 -6.43 2.59
C TYR A 45 -8.39 -6.42 2.03
N ILE A 46 -9.28 -7.29 2.53
CA ILE A 46 -10.70 -7.29 2.14
C ILE A 46 -11.37 -5.95 2.50
N LEU A 47 -11.12 -5.43 3.71
CA LEU A 47 -11.67 -4.12 4.11
C LEU A 47 -11.17 -2.98 3.22
N LEU A 48 -9.88 -3.00 2.85
CA LEU A 48 -9.32 -2.00 1.93
C LEU A 48 -9.94 -2.11 0.54
N TYR A 49 -10.08 -3.32 0.01
CA TYR A 49 -10.75 -3.53 -1.28
C TYR A 49 -12.19 -3.02 -1.27
N LEU A 50 -12.96 -3.34 -0.23
CA LEU A 50 -14.33 -2.86 -0.09
C LEU A 50 -14.42 -1.33 0.02
N PHE A 51 -13.46 -0.71 0.71
CA PHE A 51 -13.37 0.74 0.81
C PHE A 51 -13.08 1.38 -0.55
N LEU A 52 -12.10 0.88 -1.30
CA LEU A 52 -11.75 1.38 -2.62
C LEU A 52 -12.90 1.17 -3.63
N SER A 53 -13.58 0.02 -3.58
CA SER A 53 -14.71 -0.30 -4.46
C SER A 53 -15.95 0.59 -4.25
N ARG A 54 -16.05 1.28 -3.12
CA ARG A 54 -17.08 2.31 -2.91
C ARG A 54 -16.72 3.65 -3.53
N THR A 55 -15.44 3.90 -3.72
CA THR A 55 -14.91 5.19 -4.21
C THR A 55 -14.63 5.15 -5.72
N TYR A 56 -14.16 4.02 -6.22
CA TYR A 56 -13.74 3.84 -7.60
C TYR A 56 -14.62 2.85 -8.35
N LYS A 57 -14.88 3.15 -9.64
CA LYS A 57 -15.68 2.28 -10.52
C LYS A 57 -14.96 0.97 -10.89
N ASN A 58 -13.64 1.04 -11.01
CA ASN A 58 -12.78 -0.09 -11.33
C ASN A 58 -11.65 -0.17 -10.30
N VAL A 59 -11.48 -1.32 -9.67
CA VAL A 59 -10.39 -1.58 -8.72
C VAL A 59 -9.71 -2.88 -9.15
N GLU A 60 -8.46 -2.75 -9.58
CA GLU A 60 -7.59 -3.89 -9.81
C GLU A 60 -6.80 -4.21 -8.56
N VAL A 61 -6.46 -5.49 -8.37
CA VAL A 61 -5.66 -5.95 -7.24
C VAL A 61 -4.42 -6.67 -7.75
N VAL A 62 -3.26 -6.29 -7.23
CA VAL A 62 -1.98 -6.92 -7.50
C VAL A 62 -1.46 -7.55 -6.21
N TYR A 63 -1.24 -8.85 -6.24
CA TYR A 63 -0.74 -9.60 -5.10
C TYR A 63 0.76 -9.87 -5.25
N ILE A 64 1.57 -9.36 -4.31
CA ILE A 64 3.01 -9.57 -4.25
C ILE A 64 3.34 -10.26 -2.94
N ARG A 65 3.71 -11.53 -3.01
CA ARG A 65 4.28 -12.25 -1.85
C ARG A 65 5.79 -12.13 -1.83
N HIS A 66 6.37 -12.14 -0.67
CA HIS A 66 7.83 -12.14 -0.53
C HIS A 66 8.30 -12.96 0.67
N HIS A 67 9.49 -13.44 0.54
CA HIS A 67 10.38 -13.95 1.59
C HIS A 67 11.80 -13.41 1.30
N THR A 68 12.77 -14.18 0.87
CA THR A 68 14.05 -13.69 0.34
C THR A 68 13.92 -13.12 -1.07
N GLN A 69 12.87 -13.50 -1.81
CA GLN A 69 12.52 -13.01 -3.14
C GLN A 69 11.04 -12.68 -3.22
N ALA A 70 10.71 -11.68 -4.01
CA ALA A 70 9.33 -11.31 -4.27
C ALA A 70 8.83 -11.92 -5.58
N LYS A 71 7.51 -12.20 -5.61
CA LYS A 71 6.81 -12.71 -6.79
C LYS A 71 5.39 -12.16 -6.82
N GLU A 72 4.95 -11.70 -7.99
CA GLU A 72 3.53 -11.48 -8.26
C GLU A 72 2.84 -12.82 -8.46
N VAL A 73 1.69 -13.01 -7.81
CA VAL A 73 0.97 -14.28 -7.74
C VAL A 73 -0.52 -14.05 -7.82
N ASP A 74 -1.28 -15.12 -7.99
CA ASP A 74 -2.73 -15.07 -7.83
C ASP A 74 -3.15 -15.01 -6.35
N GLU A 75 -4.43 -14.74 -6.12
CA GLU A 75 -5.00 -14.61 -4.76
C GLU A 75 -4.79 -15.89 -3.94
N HIS A 76 -4.94 -17.06 -4.54
CA HIS A 76 -4.81 -18.31 -3.82
C HIS A 76 -3.37 -18.54 -3.35
N GLU A 77 -2.39 -18.39 -4.25
CA GLU A 77 -0.97 -18.51 -3.90
C GLU A 77 -0.58 -17.45 -2.85
N PHE A 78 -1.11 -16.23 -2.95
CA PHE A 78 -0.83 -15.16 -2.01
C PHE A 78 -1.22 -15.50 -0.57
N PHE A 79 -2.40 -16.04 -0.32
CA PHE A 79 -2.89 -16.30 1.04
C PHE A 79 -2.50 -17.66 1.61
N TYR A 80 -2.16 -18.62 0.77
CA TYR A 80 -1.94 -20.02 1.21
C TYR A 80 -0.52 -20.53 0.97
N SER A 81 0.34 -19.77 0.25
CA SER A 81 1.75 -20.15 0.13
C SER A 81 2.47 -20.04 1.46
N GLN A 82 3.42 -20.93 1.68
CA GLN A 82 4.30 -20.90 2.83
C GLN A 82 5.72 -21.19 2.36
N GLU A 83 6.64 -20.31 2.69
CA GLU A 83 8.03 -20.42 2.31
C GLU A 83 8.92 -20.53 3.55
N THR A 84 10.02 -21.25 3.40
CA THR A 84 11.06 -21.35 4.43
C THR A 84 12.21 -20.43 4.05
N GLY A 85 12.74 -19.67 5.00
CA GLY A 85 13.87 -18.78 4.76
C GLY A 85 13.75 -17.45 5.48
N GLY A 86 14.70 -16.58 5.24
CA GLY A 86 14.69 -15.21 5.78
C GLY A 86 13.79 -14.26 5.00
N THR A 87 13.71 -13.02 5.48
CA THR A 87 12.86 -11.99 4.89
C THR A 87 13.71 -10.85 4.32
N ILE A 88 13.51 -10.52 3.05
CA ILE A 88 14.07 -9.36 2.35
C ILE A 88 12.90 -8.54 1.78
N VAL A 89 12.46 -7.57 2.56
CA VAL A 89 11.29 -6.73 2.23
C VAL A 89 11.54 -5.87 1.00
N SER A 90 12.75 -5.37 0.80
CA SER A 90 13.10 -4.55 -0.37
C SER A 90 12.82 -5.24 -1.70
N SER A 91 12.81 -6.58 -1.74
CA SER A 91 12.48 -7.35 -2.94
C SER A 91 11.04 -7.07 -3.40
N ALA A 92 10.09 -7.02 -2.46
CA ALA A 92 8.68 -6.72 -2.77
C ALA A 92 8.49 -5.26 -3.21
N LEU A 93 9.19 -4.32 -2.57
CA LEU A 93 9.12 -2.90 -2.93
C LEU A 93 9.70 -2.63 -4.33
N LYS A 94 10.78 -3.31 -4.71
CA LYS A 94 11.37 -3.24 -6.05
C LYS A 94 10.40 -3.78 -7.09
N LEU A 95 9.82 -4.95 -6.83
CA LEU A 95 8.84 -5.56 -7.74
C LEU A 95 7.60 -4.67 -7.89
N MET A 96 7.10 -4.07 -6.80
CA MET A 96 6.00 -3.12 -6.89
C MET A 96 6.36 -1.92 -7.78
N ASP A 97 7.55 -1.33 -7.62
CA ASP A 97 8.02 -0.20 -8.43
C ASP A 97 8.08 -0.58 -9.94
N GLU A 98 8.56 -1.79 -10.25
CA GLU A 98 8.60 -2.31 -11.63
C GLU A 98 7.18 -2.47 -12.21
N VAL A 99 6.28 -3.10 -11.47
CA VAL A 99 4.88 -3.30 -11.90
C VAL A 99 4.13 -1.96 -12.07
N VAL A 100 4.36 -1.00 -11.18
CA VAL A 100 3.78 0.36 -11.32
C VAL A 100 4.25 1.01 -12.61
N LYS A 101 5.54 0.97 -12.91
CA LYS A 101 6.11 1.57 -14.13
C LYS A 101 5.63 0.91 -15.40
N GLU A 102 5.46 -0.41 -15.37
CA GLU A 102 5.05 -1.19 -16.53
C GLU A 102 3.56 -1.06 -16.83
N ARG A 103 2.68 -1.09 -15.81
CA ARG A 103 1.24 -1.25 -16.00
C ARG A 103 0.36 -0.12 -15.47
N TYR A 104 0.82 0.63 -14.46
CA TYR A 104 -0.03 1.57 -13.74
C TYR A 104 0.53 2.99 -13.75
N ASN A 105 0.29 3.72 -14.84
CA ASN A 105 0.69 5.12 -14.94
C ASN A 105 -0.04 5.96 -13.87
N PRO A 106 0.67 6.67 -12.96
CA PRO A 106 0.06 7.48 -11.91
C PRO A 106 -0.85 8.61 -12.39
N ALA A 107 -0.70 9.04 -13.66
CA ALA A 107 -1.61 10.02 -14.26
C ALA A 107 -3.00 9.43 -14.62
N GLN A 108 -3.12 8.10 -14.68
CA GLN A 108 -4.34 7.39 -15.06
C GLN A 108 -4.91 6.51 -13.94
N TRP A 109 -4.07 6.12 -12.99
CA TRP A 109 -4.43 5.21 -11.90
C TRP A 109 -4.23 5.85 -10.53
N ASN A 110 -5.20 5.63 -9.65
CA ASN A 110 -5.01 5.91 -8.23
C ASN A 110 -4.38 4.68 -7.58
N ILE A 111 -3.11 4.80 -7.20
CA ILE A 111 -2.31 3.67 -6.70
C ILE A 111 -2.38 3.64 -5.19
N TYR A 112 -2.83 2.53 -4.63
CA TYR A 112 -2.87 2.24 -3.20
C TYR A 112 -2.01 1.03 -2.89
N ALA A 113 -1.37 1.03 -1.74
CA ALA A 113 -0.61 -0.12 -1.28
C ALA A 113 -0.90 -0.44 0.19
N ALA A 114 -0.94 -1.72 0.48
CA ALA A 114 -0.96 -2.25 1.83
C ALA A 114 0.08 -3.34 1.96
N GLN A 115 0.97 -3.17 2.92
CA GLN A 115 2.02 -4.13 3.25
C GLN A 115 1.73 -4.75 4.61
N ALA A 116 1.75 -6.08 4.71
CA ALA A 116 1.59 -6.82 5.95
C ALA A 116 2.79 -7.73 6.22
N SER A 117 3.34 -7.69 7.41
CA SER A 117 4.39 -8.58 7.89
C SER A 117 4.33 -8.74 9.41
N ASP A 118 5.11 -9.65 9.97
CA ASP A 118 5.29 -9.77 11.42
C ASP A 118 6.44 -8.90 11.97
N GLY A 119 7.01 -8.05 11.13
CA GLY A 119 8.10 -7.12 11.46
C GLY A 119 9.50 -7.66 11.21
N ASP A 120 9.65 -8.95 10.94
CA ASP A 120 10.96 -9.54 10.62
C ASP A 120 11.47 -9.00 9.28
N ASN A 121 12.73 -8.57 9.27
CA ASN A 121 13.49 -8.18 8.07
C ASN A 121 14.98 -8.22 8.39
N TRP A 122 15.80 -8.44 7.41
CA TRP A 122 17.24 -8.31 7.59
C TRP A 122 17.59 -6.87 7.94
N ALA A 123 18.45 -6.69 8.95
CA ALA A 123 18.78 -5.36 9.46
C ALA A 123 19.36 -4.44 8.37
N ASP A 124 20.20 -4.98 7.49
CA ASP A 124 20.83 -4.24 6.39
C ASP A 124 19.85 -3.92 5.25
N ASP A 125 18.69 -4.59 5.19
CA ASP A 125 17.66 -4.37 4.19
C ASP A 125 16.69 -3.25 4.59
N SER A 126 16.48 -3.01 5.88
CA SER A 126 15.50 -2.02 6.36
C SER A 126 15.80 -0.58 5.91
N PRO A 127 17.03 -0.07 5.90
CA PRO A 127 17.36 1.23 5.33
C PRO A 127 17.11 1.32 3.82
N LEU A 128 17.31 0.21 3.09
CA LEU A 128 17.01 0.15 1.66
C LEU A 128 15.49 0.20 1.41
N CYS A 129 14.68 -0.43 2.26
CA CYS A 129 13.23 -0.32 2.21
C CYS A 129 12.78 1.13 2.38
N HIS A 130 13.32 1.84 3.37
CA HIS A 130 13.06 3.27 3.57
C HIS A 130 13.42 4.10 2.32
N GLU A 131 14.59 3.86 1.73
CA GLU A 131 15.02 4.59 0.54
C GLU A 131 14.10 4.36 -0.66
N ILE A 132 13.70 3.11 -0.93
CA ILE A 132 12.80 2.76 -2.03
C ILE A 132 11.42 3.42 -1.83
N LEU A 133 10.86 3.32 -0.62
CA LEU A 133 9.59 3.96 -0.29
C LEU A 133 9.68 5.46 -0.51
N ALA A 134 10.63 6.15 0.12
CA ALA A 134 10.75 7.60 0.07
C ALA A 134 10.97 8.15 -1.34
N LYS A 135 11.83 7.49 -2.14
CA LYS A 135 12.28 8.02 -3.43
C LYS A 135 11.47 7.53 -4.63
N LYS A 136 10.85 6.34 -4.54
CA LYS A 136 10.21 5.72 -5.70
C LYS A 136 8.71 5.53 -5.54
N LEU A 137 8.24 5.00 -4.42
CA LEU A 137 6.86 4.61 -4.26
C LEU A 137 5.97 5.73 -3.70
N LEU A 138 6.36 6.38 -2.60
CA LEU A 138 5.55 7.42 -1.97
C LEU A 138 5.28 8.63 -2.89
N PRO A 139 6.18 9.04 -3.80
CA PRO A 139 5.88 10.11 -4.76
C PRO A 139 4.76 9.77 -5.76
N VAL A 140 4.44 8.48 -5.97
CA VAL A 140 3.49 8.04 -7.01
C VAL A 140 2.23 7.38 -6.46
N VAL A 141 2.25 6.92 -5.21
CA VAL A 141 1.06 6.31 -4.59
C VAL A 141 0.18 7.38 -3.94
N ARG A 142 -1.13 7.15 -3.97
CA ARG A 142 -2.10 7.95 -3.22
C ARG A 142 -1.98 7.70 -1.73
N TYR A 143 -1.76 6.46 -1.37
CA TYR A 143 -1.62 6.05 0.02
C TYR A 143 -0.89 4.71 0.15
N TYR A 144 -0.02 4.63 1.13
CA TYR A 144 0.70 3.43 1.50
C TYR A 144 0.46 3.13 2.98
N SER A 145 -0.05 1.95 3.30
CA SER A 145 -0.24 1.48 4.68
C SER A 145 0.69 0.31 4.98
N TYR A 146 1.42 0.39 6.08
CA TYR A 146 2.17 -0.72 6.65
C TYR A 146 1.45 -1.25 7.88
N ILE A 147 1.22 -2.56 7.92
CA ILE A 147 0.55 -3.25 9.03
C ILE A 147 1.50 -4.29 9.58
N GLU A 148 1.98 -4.06 10.80
CA GLU A 148 2.74 -5.05 11.53
C GLU A 148 1.80 -5.93 12.35
N ILE A 149 1.77 -7.23 12.05
CA ILE A 149 0.88 -8.20 12.70
C ILE A 149 1.71 -9.08 13.60
N THR A 150 1.85 -8.71 14.86
CA THR A 150 2.68 -9.43 15.83
C THR A 150 2.27 -9.11 17.26
N ARG A 151 2.57 -10.01 18.18
CA ARG A 151 2.49 -9.77 19.63
C ARG A 151 3.86 -9.43 20.24
N ARG A 152 4.90 -9.48 19.44
CA ARG A 152 6.28 -9.16 19.83
C ARG A 152 6.51 -7.64 19.84
N ALA A 153 7.65 -7.21 20.37
CA ALA A 153 8.11 -5.82 20.25
C ALA A 153 8.50 -5.51 18.81
N HIS A 154 8.29 -4.25 18.40
CA HIS A 154 8.70 -3.74 17.09
C HIS A 154 10.17 -3.92 16.80
N GLN A 155 10.50 -4.24 15.57
CA GLN A 155 11.85 -4.51 15.11
C GLN A 155 12.44 -3.36 14.26
N THR A 156 13.53 -3.62 13.53
CA THR A 156 14.24 -2.59 12.77
C THR A 156 13.41 -1.97 11.66
N LEU A 157 12.60 -2.77 10.97
CA LEU A 157 11.74 -2.28 9.89
C LEU A 157 10.75 -1.22 10.40
N TRP A 158 10.13 -1.45 11.55
CA TRP A 158 9.21 -0.50 12.17
C TRP A 158 9.88 0.85 12.42
N ARG A 159 11.09 0.84 13.00
CA ARG A 159 11.84 2.06 13.33
C ARG A 159 12.22 2.87 12.10
N GLU A 160 12.61 2.19 11.02
CA GLU A 160 12.88 2.86 9.74
C GLU A 160 11.60 3.48 9.16
N TYR A 161 10.47 2.82 9.30
CA TYR A 161 9.20 3.31 8.79
C TYR A 161 8.58 4.44 9.63
N GLU A 162 8.90 4.56 10.92
CA GLU A 162 8.51 5.71 11.75
C GLU A 162 9.03 7.03 11.17
N HIS A 163 10.21 7.03 10.57
CA HIS A 163 10.75 8.21 9.89
C HIS A 163 9.93 8.58 8.65
N LEU A 164 9.42 7.60 7.91
CA LEU A 164 8.54 7.85 6.76
C LEU A 164 7.20 8.43 7.21
N GLN A 165 6.60 7.89 8.25
CA GLN A 165 5.34 8.37 8.80
C GLN A 165 5.41 9.83 9.27
N SER A 166 6.55 10.26 9.78
CA SER A 166 6.78 11.65 10.18
C SER A 166 7.01 12.61 9.02
N THR A 167 7.35 12.09 7.83
CA THR A 167 7.78 12.89 6.68
C THR A 167 6.74 12.94 5.55
N PHE A 168 5.94 11.88 5.40
CA PHE A 168 5.01 11.71 4.28
C PHE A 168 3.57 11.55 4.76
N ASP A 169 2.69 12.46 4.36
CA ASP A 169 1.27 12.44 4.74
C ASP A 169 0.50 11.26 4.13
N ASN A 170 1.00 10.68 3.05
CA ASN A 170 0.42 9.53 2.36
C ASN A 170 1.01 8.18 2.80
N PHE A 171 1.79 8.17 3.87
CA PHE A 171 2.29 6.96 4.52
C PHE A 171 1.71 6.84 5.93
N ALA A 172 1.21 5.68 6.26
CA ALA A 172 0.81 5.37 7.63
C ALA A 172 1.16 3.94 8.01
N MET A 173 1.37 3.72 9.29
CA MET A 173 1.67 2.41 9.83
C MET A 173 0.87 2.16 11.10
N GLN A 174 0.47 0.91 11.29
CA GLN A 174 -0.32 0.47 12.42
C GLN A 174 0.05 -0.95 12.85
N HIS A 175 -0.27 -1.28 14.08
CA HIS A 175 0.02 -2.56 14.71
C HIS A 175 -1.26 -3.33 14.99
N ILE A 176 -1.32 -4.58 14.57
CA ILE A 176 -2.40 -5.53 14.86
C ILE A 176 -1.84 -6.64 15.74
N ARG A 177 -2.42 -6.86 16.91
CA ARG A 177 -2.05 -7.91 17.86
C ARG A 177 -2.98 -9.11 17.77
N ASP A 178 -4.26 -8.83 17.54
CA ASP A 178 -5.28 -9.85 17.37
C ASP A 178 -6.41 -9.39 16.44
N GLN A 179 -7.40 -10.25 16.24
CA GLN A 179 -8.48 -10.01 15.29
C GLN A 179 -9.35 -8.80 15.61
N ASP A 180 -9.47 -8.46 16.89
CA ASP A 180 -10.33 -7.34 17.32
C ASP A 180 -9.72 -5.98 16.99
N ASP A 181 -8.40 -5.93 16.78
CA ASP A 181 -7.68 -4.72 16.37
C ASP A 181 -7.92 -4.35 14.89
N ILE A 182 -8.30 -5.31 14.04
CA ILE A 182 -8.33 -5.11 12.58
C ILE A 182 -9.23 -3.95 12.18
N TYR A 183 -10.46 -3.92 12.66
CA TYR A 183 -11.41 -2.86 12.30
C TYR A 183 -11.06 -1.48 12.90
N PRO A 184 -10.70 -1.36 14.18
CA PRO A 184 -10.19 -0.10 14.74
C PRO A 184 -8.97 0.45 13.97
N VAL A 185 -7.99 -0.38 13.67
CA VAL A 185 -6.79 -0.03 12.90
C VAL A 185 -7.16 0.43 11.50
N PHE A 186 -8.00 -0.31 10.79
CA PHE A 186 -8.49 0.07 9.48
C PHE A 186 -9.19 1.45 9.52
N ARG A 187 -10.08 1.65 10.48
CA ARG A 187 -10.80 2.91 10.63
C ARG A 187 -9.86 4.08 10.90
N GLU A 188 -8.83 3.90 11.72
CA GLU A 188 -7.86 4.96 12.02
C GLU A 188 -7.05 5.34 10.78
N LEU A 189 -6.56 4.35 10.02
CA LEU A 189 -5.79 4.56 8.80
C LEU A 189 -6.58 5.35 7.74
N PHE A 190 -7.86 5.06 7.57
CA PHE A 190 -8.66 5.62 6.47
C PHE A 190 -9.65 6.71 6.89
N HIS A 191 -9.80 7.01 8.18
CA HIS A 191 -10.67 8.09 8.66
C HIS A 191 -10.12 9.47 8.26
N LYS A 192 -8.83 9.68 8.31
CA LYS A 192 -8.18 10.95 7.96
C LYS A 192 -8.31 11.31 6.48
N GLN A 193 -8.38 10.34 5.59
CA GLN A 193 -8.49 10.58 4.16
C GLN A 193 -9.87 11.09 3.71
N ASN A 194 -10.94 10.76 4.45
CA ASN A 194 -12.27 11.29 4.15
C ASN A 194 -12.41 12.78 4.52
N ALA A 195 -11.53 13.32 5.35
CA ALA A 195 -11.54 14.74 5.73
C ALA A 195 -10.82 15.63 4.69
N THR A 196 -9.77 15.13 4.04
CA THR A 196 -8.99 15.85 3.02
C THR A 196 -9.57 15.77 1.61
N ALA A 197 -10.51 14.87 1.35
CA ALA A 197 -11.18 14.74 0.05
C ALA A 197 -12.40 15.67 -0.11
N LYS A 198 -12.71 16.53 0.88
CA LYS A 198 -13.86 17.45 0.88
C LYS A 198 -13.51 18.93 0.70
N ASP A 199 -12.24 19.25 0.58
CA ASP A 199 -11.73 20.57 0.22
C ASP A 199 -11.17 20.56 -1.22
#